data_135265fc39efa31daf484c5089274ab0
#
_entry.id   135265fc39efa31daf484c5089274ab0
#
_cell.length_a   1.000
_cell.length_b   1.000
_cell.length_c   1.000
_cell.angle_alpha   90.00
_cell.angle_beta   90.00
_cell.angle_gamma   90.00
#
_symmetry.space_group_name_H-M   'P 1'
#
loop_
_entity.id
_entity.type
_entity.pdbx_description
1 polymer ?
#
loop_
_entity_poly.entity_id
_entity_poly.type
_entity_poly.pdbx_seq_one_letter_code
_entity_poly.pdbx_strand_id
1 'polypeptide(L)'
;LKVAVDTNVLVRSAVRDDERQARIADEILRAAVVVAVSLPCLCEFVWVLGKIYGFDRAEIVRAVESLCGAPNISTDLPALEAGLAVLKAGGDFADGVIAHQGSWLGGETFVSFDKKAVSMIAKQGRKTGLLA
;
A
#
# COMPACT_ATOMS: atom_id res chain seq x y z
N LEU A 1 20.59 -9.17 9.42
CA LEU A 1 20.55 -8.29 8.26
C LEU A 1 19.26 -7.46 8.30
N LYS A 2 19.38 -6.15 8.15
CA LYS A 2 18.26 -5.22 8.07
C LYS A 2 18.23 -4.68 6.64
N VAL A 3 17.11 -4.85 5.95
CA VAL A 3 17.02 -4.52 4.52
C VAL A 3 15.87 -3.55 4.25
N ALA A 4 16.04 -2.72 3.25
CA ALA A 4 14.95 -2.00 2.62
C ALA A 4 14.71 -2.68 1.29
N VAL A 5 13.46 -3.03 0.99
CA VAL A 5 13.13 -3.76 -0.23
C VAL A 5 12.56 -2.84 -1.29
N ASP A 6 12.89 -3.15 -2.53
CA ASP A 6 12.27 -2.55 -3.69
C ASP A 6 10.94 -3.28 -3.97
N THR A 7 10.07 -2.62 -4.71
CA THR A 7 8.75 -3.12 -5.08
C THR A 7 8.81 -4.49 -5.73
N ASN A 8 9.79 -4.72 -6.62
CA ASN A 8 9.87 -6.00 -7.33
C ASN A 8 10.11 -7.19 -6.40
N VAL A 9 10.75 -7.00 -5.27
CA VAL A 9 10.92 -8.08 -4.27
C VAL A 9 9.55 -8.53 -3.75
N LEU A 10 8.69 -7.57 -3.43
CA LEU A 10 7.33 -7.85 -2.96
C LEU A 10 6.49 -8.51 -4.05
N VAL A 11 6.60 -8.00 -5.27
CA VAL A 11 5.84 -8.52 -6.43
C VAL A 11 6.24 -9.96 -6.72
N ARG A 12 7.54 -10.27 -6.75
CA ARG A 12 8.00 -11.63 -7.03
C ARG A 12 7.51 -12.63 -5.99
N SER A 13 7.49 -12.23 -4.73
CA SER A 13 6.96 -13.09 -3.66
C SER A 13 5.46 -13.30 -3.77
N ALA A 14 4.71 -12.25 -4.09
CA ALA A 14 3.25 -12.31 -4.15
C ALA A 14 2.72 -13.00 -5.42
N VAL A 15 3.28 -12.69 -6.57
CA VAL A 15 2.76 -13.14 -7.88
C VAL A 15 3.33 -14.50 -8.27
N ARG A 16 4.62 -14.73 -8.01
CA ARG A 16 5.32 -16.00 -8.26
C ARG A 16 5.32 -16.41 -9.73
N ASP A 17 5.37 -15.47 -10.63
CA ASP A 17 5.47 -15.70 -12.07
C ASP A 17 6.89 -16.10 -12.52
N ASP A 18 7.88 -15.88 -11.67
CA ASP A 18 9.26 -16.35 -11.81
C ASP A 18 9.62 -17.10 -10.55
N GLU A 19 9.61 -18.44 -10.62
CA GLU A 19 9.75 -19.28 -9.42
C GLU A 19 11.11 -19.12 -8.75
N ARG A 20 12.18 -18.92 -9.52
CA ARG A 20 13.51 -18.70 -8.97
C ARG A 20 13.57 -17.38 -8.18
N GLN A 21 13.08 -16.31 -8.77
CA GLN A 21 13.05 -15.01 -8.11
C GLN A 21 12.09 -15.00 -6.91
N ALA A 22 10.97 -15.70 -7.01
CA ALA A 22 10.03 -15.84 -5.89
C ALA A 22 10.71 -16.48 -4.68
N ARG A 23 11.48 -17.55 -4.89
CA ARG A 23 12.18 -18.20 -3.79
C ARG A 23 13.24 -17.30 -3.17
N ILE A 24 14.00 -16.57 -3.99
CA ILE A 24 15.00 -15.61 -3.51
C ILE A 24 14.33 -14.50 -2.69
N ALA A 25 13.21 -13.96 -3.19
CA ALA A 25 12.44 -12.95 -2.47
C ALA A 25 11.92 -13.48 -1.13
N ASP A 26 11.35 -14.69 -1.13
CA ASP A 26 10.85 -15.31 0.10
C ASP A 26 11.95 -15.49 1.13
N GLU A 27 13.14 -15.90 0.70
CA GLU A 27 14.28 -16.09 1.60
C GLU A 27 14.67 -14.79 2.30
N ILE A 28 14.81 -13.69 1.56
CA ILE A 28 15.21 -12.42 2.16
C ILE A 28 14.11 -11.87 3.07
N LEU A 29 12.85 -12.00 2.66
CA LEU A 29 11.72 -11.52 3.46
C LEU A 29 11.58 -12.29 4.77
N ARG A 30 11.94 -13.57 4.78
CA ARG A 30 11.86 -14.41 5.98
C ARG A 30 13.07 -14.27 6.88
N ALA A 31 14.27 -14.19 6.29
CA ALA A 31 15.53 -14.27 7.04
C ALA A 31 15.98 -12.92 7.62
N ALA A 32 15.59 -11.81 7.04
CA ALA A 32 16.01 -10.49 7.50
C ALA A 32 15.46 -10.21 8.90
N VAL A 33 16.24 -9.55 9.73
CA VAL A 33 15.83 -9.11 11.07
C VAL A 33 14.79 -8.01 10.94
N VAL A 34 14.98 -7.08 10.00
CA VAL A 34 14.05 -6.03 9.67
C VAL A 34 13.93 -5.95 8.15
N VAL A 35 12.71 -5.96 7.66
CA VAL A 35 12.36 -5.65 6.27
C VAL A 35 11.62 -4.32 6.27
N ALA A 36 12.31 -3.25 5.87
CA ALA A 36 11.72 -1.92 5.77
C ALA A 36 10.98 -1.80 4.44
N VAL A 37 9.69 -1.48 4.53
CA VAL A 37 8.82 -1.28 3.36
C VAL A 37 8.30 0.15 3.39
N SER A 38 8.78 0.98 2.48
CA SER A 38 8.38 2.38 2.41
C SER A 38 6.96 2.54 1.85
N LEU A 39 6.33 3.66 2.14
CA LEU A 39 5.00 3.95 1.58
C LEU A 39 4.99 4.04 0.06
N PRO A 40 5.96 4.66 -0.60
CA PRO A 40 6.04 4.59 -2.06
C PRO A 40 6.08 3.16 -2.58
N CYS A 41 6.82 2.28 -1.91
CA CYS A 41 6.90 0.86 -2.27
C CYS A 41 5.54 0.17 -2.14
N LEU A 42 4.81 0.42 -1.04
CA LEU A 42 3.48 -0.15 -0.84
C LEU A 42 2.47 0.34 -1.89
N CYS A 43 2.47 1.64 -2.19
CA CYS A 43 1.59 2.20 -3.20
C CYS A 43 1.88 1.60 -4.59
N GLU A 44 3.15 1.47 -4.94
CA GLU A 44 3.56 0.86 -6.20
C GLU A 44 3.19 -0.62 -6.25
N PHE A 45 3.38 -1.35 -5.15
CA PHE A 45 3.01 -2.76 -5.02
C PHE A 45 1.52 -2.97 -5.32
N VAL A 46 0.66 -2.19 -4.66
CA VAL A 46 -0.80 -2.25 -4.89
C VAL A 46 -1.14 -1.94 -6.34
N TRP A 47 -0.53 -0.90 -6.90
CA TRP A 47 -0.77 -0.52 -8.29
C TRP A 47 -0.37 -1.61 -9.27
N VAL A 48 0.82 -2.19 -9.08
CA VAL A 48 1.33 -3.28 -9.94
C VAL A 48 0.44 -4.50 -9.88
N LEU A 49 0.03 -4.93 -8.68
CA LEU A 49 -0.86 -6.09 -8.53
C LEU A 49 -2.17 -5.89 -9.30
N GLY A 50 -2.76 -4.72 -9.19
CA GLY A 50 -4.04 -4.44 -9.86
C GLY A 50 -3.90 -4.21 -11.36
N LYS A 51 -3.01 -3.32 -11.77
CA LYS A 51 -2.91 -2.86 -13.17
C LYS A 51 -2.13 -3.80 -14.06
N ILE A 52 -1.09 -4.44 -13.55
CA ILE A 52 -0.22 -5.30 -14.34
C ILE A 52 -0.67 -6.75 -14.27
N TYR A 53 -1.02 -7.23 -13.07
CA TYR A 53 -1.34 -8.64 -12.85
C TYR A 53 -2.83 -8.94 -12.72
N GLY A 54 -3.68 -7.92 -12.75
CA GLY A 54 -5.13 -8.11 -12.74
C GLY A 54 -5.71 -8.63 -11.44
N PHE A 55 -5.05 -8.43 -10.32
CA PHE A 55 -5.60 -8.79 -9.02
C PHE A 55 -6.85 -7.96 -8.75
N ASP A 56 -7.89 -8.60 -8.25
CA ASP A 56 -9.08 -7.88 -7.78
C ASP A 56 -8.81 -7.24 -6.40
N ARG A 57 -9.74 -6.41 -5.97
CA ARG A 57 -9.60 -5.66 -4.71
C ARG A 57 -9.38 -6.58 -3.51
N ALA A 58 -10.13 -7.66 -3.40
CA ALA A 58 -10.01 -8.60 -2.29
C ALA A 58 -8.66 -9.30 -2.30
N GLU A 59 -8.16 -9.67 -3.47
CA GLU A 59 -6.84 -10.29 -3.62
C GLU A 59 -5.72 -9.33 -3.22
N ILE A 60 -5.82 -8.05 -3.59
CA ILE A 60 -4.84 -7.03 -3.21
C ILE A 60 -4.84 -6.83 -1.69
N VAL A 61 -6.02 -6.71 -1.09
CA VAL A 61 -6.14 -6.56 0.37
C VAL A 61 -5.45 -7.73 1.08
N ARG A 62 -5.71 -8.95 0.65
CA ARG A 62 -5.09 -10.14 1.23
C ARG A 62 -3.57 -10.13 1.09
N ALA A 63 -3.08 -9.72 -0.09
CA ALA A 63 -1.63 -9.65 -0.33
C ALA A 63 -0.95 -8.63 0.59
N VAL A 64 -1.54 -7.46 0.76
CA VAL A 64 -1.01 -6.41 1.64
C VAL A 64 -1.07 -6.85 3.10
N GLU A 65 -2.19 -7.40 3.54
CA GLU A 65 -2.36 -7.86 4.93
C GLU A 65 -1.42 -9.02 5.25
N SER A 66 -1.23 -9.94 4.33
CA SER A 66 -0.30 -11.06 4.50
C SER A 66 1.15 -10.57 4.63
N LEU A 67 1.56 -9.65 3.75
CA LEU A 67 2.89 -9.08 3.80
C LEU A 67 3.13 -8.35 5.13
N CYS A 68 2.24 -7.44 5.47
CA CYS A 68 2.43 -6.54 6.62
C CYS A 68 2.12 -7.21 7.96
N GLY A 69 1.55 -8.42 7.95
CA GLY A 69 1.34 -9.24 9.15
C GLY A 69 2.59 -9.95 9.63
N ALA A 70 3.65 -10.01 8.83
CA ALA A 70 4.89 -10.64 9.27
C ALA A 70 5.60 -9.80 10.32
N PRO A 71 6.15 -10.41 11.39
CA PRO A 71 6.67 -9.65 12.54
C PRO A 71 7.92 -8.83 12.23
N ASN A 72 8.67 -9.16 11.19
CA ASN A 72 9.88 -8.45 10.80
C ASN A 72 9.64 -7.33 9.78
N ILE A 73 8.42 -7.13 9.33
CA ILE A 73 8.07 -6.02 8.44
C ILE A 73 7.97 -4.73 9.24
N SER A 74 8.68 -3.72 8.78
CA SER A 74 8.65 -2.37 9.34
C SER A 74 8.12 -1.40 8.29
N THR A 75 7.00 -0.75 8.60
CA THR A 75 6.37 0.23 7.73
C THR A 75 5.60 1.24 8.57
N ASP A 76 5.10 2.29 7.94
CA ASP A 76 4.21 3.26 8.57
C ASP A 76 2.81 2.65 8.69
N LEU A 77 2.52 1.99 9.81
CA LEU A 77 1.26 1.28 10.01
C LEU A 77 0.03 2.18 9.93
N PRO A 78 -0.01 3.38 10.56
CA PRO A 78 -1.18 4.24 10.41
C PRO A 78 -1.48 4.65 8.97
N ALA A 79 -0.45 4.93 8.19
CA ALA A 79 -0.64 5.26 6.77
C ALA A 79 -1.09 4.04 5.96
N LEU A 80 -0.54 2.87 6.25
CA LEU A 80 -0.98 1.60 5.65
C LEU A 80 -2.46 1.35 5.93
N GLU A 81 -2.87 1.50 7.18
CA GLU A 81 -4.27 1.29 7.58
C GLU A 81 -5.21 2.28 6.88
N ALA A 82 -4.78 3.55 6.73
CA ALA A 82 -5.56 4.55 6.00
C ALA A 82 -5.73 4.14 4.53
N GLY A 83 -4.66 3.66 3.90
CA GLY A 83 -4.71 3.16 2.53
C GLY A 83 -5.63 1.95 2.39
N LEU A 84 -5.52 0.99 3.30
CA LEU A 84 -6.37 -0.22 3.30
C LEU A 84 -7.84 0.13 3.51
N ALA A 85 -8.16 1.07 4.39
CA ALA A 85 -9.54 1.47 4.63
C ALA A 85 -10.20 2.02 3.35
N VAL A 86 -9.48 2.85 2.60
CA VAL A 86 -9.97 3.39 1.33
C VAL A 86 -10.08 2.27 0.28
N LEU A 87 -9.10 1.40 0.19
CA LEU A 87 -9.12 0.27 -0.74
C LEU A 87 -10.31 -0.64 -0.47
N LYS A 88 -10.55 -1.02 0.79
CA LYS A 88 -11.68 -1.87 1.19
C LYS A 88 -13.03 -1.21 0.89
N ALA A 89 -13.12 0.11 0.99
CA ALA A 89 -14.34 0.86 0.72
C ALA A 89 -14.62 1.08 -0.77
N GLY A 90 -13.72 0.66 -1.64
CA GLY A 90 -13.90 0.79 -3.10
C GLY A 90 -13.06 1.87 -3.75
N GLY A 91 -12.17 2.53 -3.01
CA GLY A 91 -11.30 3.58 -3.52
C GLY A 91 -9.89 3.11 -3.83
N ASP A 92 -9.01 4.07 -4.01
CA ASP A 92 -7.60 3.83 -4.33
C ASP A 92 -6.76 3.87 -3.05
N PHE A 93 -5.96 2.83 -2.85
CA PHE A 93 -5.04 2.70 -1.72
C PHE A 93 -4.14 3.94 -1.56
N ALA A 94 -3.55 4.40 -2.67
CA ALA A 94 -2.64 5.56 -2.64
C ALA A 94 -3.33 6.83 -2.14
N ASP A 95 -4.60 7.04 -2.47
CA ASP A 95 -5.36 8.20 -2.00
C ASP A 95 -5.45 8.22 -0.47
N GLY A 96 -5.69 7.07 0.14
CA GLY A 96 -5.74 6.94 1.60
C GLY A 96 -4.40 7.26 2.24
N VAL A 97 -3.31 6.75 1.68
CA VAL A 97 -1.95 7.03 2.14
C VAL A 97 -1.61 8.51 2.02
N ILE A 98 -1.92 9.10 0.86
CA ILE A 98 -1.63 10.52 0.57
C ILE A 98 -2.38 11.43 1.56
N ALA A 99 -3.67 11.18 1.76
CA ALA A 99 -4.48 11.99 2.68
C ALA A 99 -3.96 11.88 4.12
N HIS A 100 -3.59 10.68 4.54
CA HIS A 100 -3.04 10.46 5.88
C HIS A 100 -1.71 11.18 6.08
N GLN A 101 -0.75 10.96 5.17
CA GLN A 101 0.54 11.63 5.25
C GLN A 101 0.42 13.15 5.14
N GLY A 102 -0.47 13.62 4.27
CA GLY A 102 -0.75 15.05 4.12
C GLY A 102 -1.19 15.66 5.44
N SER A 103 -2.03 14.97 6.20
CA SER A 103 -2.47 15.46 7.50
C SER A 103 -1.33 15.56 8.51
N TRP A 104 -0.41 14.60 8.50
CA TRP A 104 0.80 14.64 9.35
C TRP A 104 1.71 15.82 9.01
N LEU A 105 1.70 16.24 7.74
CA LEU A 105 2.49 17.38 7.27
C LEU A 105 1.77 18.73 7.50
N GLY A 106 0.57 18.71 8.12
CA GLY A 106 -0.18 19.92 8.44
C GLY A 106 -1.33 20.22 7.48
N GLY A 107 -1.59 19.35 6.49
CA GLY A 107 -2.67 19.51 5.53
C GLY A 107 -3.99 19.00 6.08
N GLU A 108 -4.79 19.86 6.70
CA GLU A 108 -6.05 19.48 7.34
C GLU A 108 -7.15 19.10 6.36
N THR A 109 -7.09 19.58 5.14
CA THR A 109 -8.12 19.35 4.12
C THR A 109 -7.51 18.68 2.90
N PHE A 110 -8.04 17.51 2.55
CA PHE A 110 -7.63 16.81 1.33
C PHE A 110 -8.35 17.45 0.14
N VAL A 111 -7.60 17.96 -0.82
CA VAL A 111 -8.15 18.58 -2.01
C VAL A 111 -7.73 17.84 -3.27
N SER A 112 -8.66 17.71 -4.21
CA SER A 112 -8.40 17.01 -5.48
C SER A 112 -9.40 17.45 -6.53
N PHE A 113 -9.04 17.26 -7.80
CA PHE A 113 -9.99 17.37 -8.92
C PHE A 113 -10.75 16.05 -9.13
N ASP A 114 -10.33 14.97 -8.50
CA ASP A 114 -10.92 13.64 -8.64
C ASP A 114 -12.11 13.49 -7.68
N LYS A 115 -13.32 13.44 -8.23
CA LYS A 115 -14.57 13.31 -7.46
C LYS A 115 -14.59 12.05 -6.60
N LYS A 116 -14.12 10.95 -7.14
CA LYS A 116 -14.12 9.66 -6.43
C LYS A 116 -13.17 9.70 -5.25
N ALA A 117 -11.95 10.21 -5.45
CA ALA A 117 -10.97 10.37 -4.38
C ALA A 117 -11.53 11.22 -3.24
N VAL A 118 -12.10 12.39 -3.56
CA VAL A 118 -12.70 13.29 -2.56
C VAL A 118 -13.81 12.58 -1.80
N SER A 119 -14.71 11.89 -2.51
CA SER A 119 -15.81 11.15 -1.88
C SER A 119 -15.31 10.05 -0.93
N MET A 120 -14.32 9.29 -1.36
CA MET A 120 -13.76 8.18 -0.55
C MET A 120 -13.08 8.71 0.72
N ILE A 121 -12.30 9.77 0.60
CA ILE A 121 -11.60 10.36 1.74
C ILE A 121 -12.60 11.01 2.72
N ALA A 122 -13.65 11.67 2.20
CA ALA A 122 -14.71 12.22 3.04
C ALA A 122 -15.40 11.13 3.86
N LYS A 123 -15.66 9.97 3.26
CA LYS A 123 -16.26 8.83 3.95
C LYS A 123 -15.41 8.28 5.07
N GLN A 124 -14.09 8.51 5.02
CA GLN A 124 -13.17 8.13 6.09
C GLN A 124 -13.13 9.16 7.23
N GLY A 125 -13.95 10.21 7.16
CA GLY A 125 -14.07 11.20 8.22
C GLY A 125 -13.12 12.39 8.11
N ARG A 126 -12.40 12.52 6.98
CA ARG A 126 -11.49 13.65 6.76
C ARG A 126 -12.19 14.81 6.07
N LYS A 127 -11.73 16.02 6.37
CA LYS A 127 -12.15 17.21 5.62
C LYS A 127 -11.65 17.10 4.18
N THR A 128 -12.52 17.41 3.23
CA THR A 128 -12.18 17.35 1.81
C THR A 128 -12.70 18.57 1.07
N GLY A 129 -12.10 18.84 -0.08
CA GLY A 129 -12.56 19.87 -1.00
C GLY A 129 -12.36 19.39 -2.44
N LEU A 130 -13.45 19.39 -3.20
CA LEU A 130 -13.37 19.12 -4.64
C LEU A 130 -13.01 20.41 -5.36
N LEU A 131 -11.92 20.36 -6.12
CA LEU A 131 -11.49 21.45 -6.96
C LEU A 131 -12.22 21.31 -8.31
N ALA A 132 -13.07 22.24 -8.58
CA ALA A 132 -13.96 22.13 -9.74
C ALA A 132 -13.28 22.24 -11.06
#